data_873c0fece0cc47e8625dfbb6c16e9503
#
_entry.id   873c0fece0cc47e8625dfbb6c16e9503
#
_cell.length_a   1.000
_cell.length_b   1.000
_cell.length_c   1.000
_cell.angle_alpha   90.00
_cell.angle_beta   90.00
_cell.angle_gamma   90.00
#
_symmetry.space_group_name_H-M   'P 1'
#
loop_
_entity.id
_entity.type
_entity.pdbx_description
1 polymer ?
#
loop_
_entity_poly.entity_id
_entity_poly.type
_entity_poly.pdbx_seq_one_letter_code
_entity_poly.pdbx_strand_id
1 'polypeptide(L)'
;MEKIIVLKGIAVPYELQRKNIRRMNLRVHRDGRVLVSASRDTAQWEIEAFLLENADFVLQNRERCLKLMEAGDGISAGKNRRYEDGDVLYQCGKACRLCVVEGRKESVERIGRVILVTQKNPSDADRRRRMLEGYLTQCCLEQMEEICERIYPVFSRMGVAWPQIKVRSMVSRWGSCQPKKKIVTFSRQLGETPPACMEYVAAVSYTHLTLPTN
;
A
#
# COMPACT_ATOMS: atom_id res chain seq x y z
N MET A 1 20.53 -12.69 -3.55
CA MET A 1 21.88 -12.74 -2.97
C MET A 1 22.06 -11.45 -2.20
N GLU A 2 22.26 -11.56 -0.90
CA GLU A 2 22.44 -10.40 -0.01
C GLU A 2 23.90 -9.93 -0.07
N LYS A 3 24.11 -8.63 -0.22
CA LYS A 3 25.41 -7.97 -0.29
C LYS A 3 25.42 -6.77 0.65
N ILE A 4 26.60 -6.27 0.98
CA ILE A 4 26.76 -5.10 1.84
C ILE A 4 27.53 -4.03 1.06
N ILE A 5 27.07 -2.77 1.18
CA ILE A 5 27.76 -1.59 0.67
C ILE A 5 27.90 -0.56 1.79
N VAL A 6 29.00 0.21 1.75
CA VAL A 6 29.17 1.32 2.70
C VAL A 6 28.73 2.63 2.03
N LEU A 7 27.65 3.23 2.55
CA LEU A 7 27.09 4.50 2.08
C LEU A 7 27.34 5.57 3.15
N LYS A 8 28.15 6.56 2.84
CA LYS A 8 28.53 7.66 3.79
C LYS A 8 28.97 7.15 5.17
N GLY A 9 29.79 6.07 5.19
CA GLY A 9 30.28 5.47 6.42
C GLY A 9 29.33 4.48 7.12
N ILE A 10 28.12 4.27 6.59
CA ILE A 10 27.14 3.34 7.14
C ILE A 10 27.09 2.07 6.27
N ALA A 11 27.28 0.91 6.90
CA ALA A 11 27.12 -0.38 6.23
C ALA A 11 25.64 -0.68 5.99
N VAL A 12 25.26 -0.82 4.73
CA VAL A 12 23.88 -1.07 4.31
C VAL A 12 23.81 -2.42 3.59
N PRO A 13 23.10 -3.41 4.14
CA PRO A 13 22.80 -4.63 3.43
C PRO A 13 21.79 -4.36 2.30
N TYR A 14 22.02 -4.94 1.14
CA TYR A 14 21.10 -4.86 0.02
C TYR A 14 20.95 -6.20 -0.69
N GLU A 15 19.75 -6.44 -1.21
CA GLU A 15 19.44 -7.59 -2.05
C GLU A 15 19.60 -7.21 -3.53
N LEU A 16 20.34 -8.00 -4.29
CA LEU A 16 20.48 -7.82 -5.73
C LEU A 16 19.64 -8.84 -6.49
N GLN A 17 18.72 -8.32 -7.32
CA GLN A 17 17.91 -9.12 -8.25
C GLN A 17 18.34 -8.85 -9.69
N ARG A 18 18.80 -9.88 -10.38
CA ARG A 18 19.10 -9.84 -11.82
C ARG A 18 17.84 -10.13 -12.62
N LYS A 19 17.46 -9.19 -13.48
CA LYS A 19 16.23 -9.26 -14.30
C LYS A 19 16.50 -8.85 -15.74
N ASN A 20 15.61 -9.20 -16.65
CA ASN A 20 15.66 -8.67 -18.01
C ASN A 20 15.04 -7.27 -18.05
N ILE A 21 15.81 -6.25 -17.68
CA ILE A 21 15.41 -4.85 -17.61
C ILE A 21 16.50 -3.96 -18.22
N ARG A 22 16.09 -2.82 -18.81
CA ARG A 22 17.03 -1.87 -19.44
C ARG A 22 17.65 -0.86 -18.47
N ARG A 23 16.98 -0.58 -17.34
CA ARG A 23 17.40 0.42 -16.35
C ARG A 23 17.48 -0.21 -14.97
N MET A 24 18.47 0.17 -14.20
CA MET A 24 18.55 -0.20 -12.79
C MET A 24 17.40 0.43 -12.00
N ASN A 25 16.93 -0.30 -11.00
CA ASN A 25 15.86 0.15 -10.12
C ASN A 25 16.25 -0.08 -8.67
N LEU A 26 16.05 0.92 -7.84
CA LEU A 26 16.35 0.93 -6.41
C LEU A 26 15.06 1.08 -5.62
N ARG A 27 14.87 0.25 -4.62
CA ARG A 27 13.74 0.31 -3.69
C ARG A 27 14.20 0.14 -2.26
N VAL A 28 13.64 0.95 -1.38
CA VAL A 28 13.71 0.71 0.06
C VAL A 28 12.36 0.19 0.49
N HIS A 29 12.33 -1.01 1.05
CA HIS A 29 11.13 -1.61 1.58
C HIS A 29 10.75 -0.98 2.93
N ARG A 30 9.50 -1.13 3.35
CA ARG A 30 8.99 -0.59 4.62
C ARG A 30 9.70 -1.15 5.86
N ASP A 31 10.30 -2.33 5.74
CA ASP A 31 11.12 -2.97 6.76
C ASP A 31 12.60 -2.52 6.72
N GLY A 32 12.91 -1.50 5.94
CA GLY A 32 14.26 -0.96 5.79
C GLY A 32 15.18 -1.77 4.88
N ARG A 33 14.71 -2.89 4.29
CA ARG A 33 15.51 -3.66 3.32
C ARG A 33 15.67 -2.89 2.02
N VAL A 34 16.88 -2.90 1.48
CA VAL A 34 17.23 -2.25 0.22
C VAL A 34 17.26 -3.31 -0.89
N LEU A 35 16.51 -3.08 -1.96
CA LEU A 35 16.44 -3.95 -3.11
C LEU A 35 16.93 -3.22 -4.35
N VAL A 36 17.93 -3.77 -5.03
CA VAL A 36 18.41 -3.31 -6.34
C VAL A 36 18.03 -4.33 -7.40
N SER A 37 17.37 -3.87 -8.45
CA SER A 37 17.14 -4.67 -9.65
C SER A 37 18.03 -4.14 -10.77
N ALA A 38 18.78 -5.02 -11.42
CA ALA A 38 19.70 -4.68 -12.52
C ALA A 38 19.61 -5.70 -13.65
N SER A 39 20.08 -5.34 -14.85
CA SER A 39 20.23 -6.30 -15.95
C SER A 39 21.21 -7.42 -15.59
N ARG A 40 21.11 -8.53 -16.29
CA ARG A 40 22.05 -9.64 -16.11
C ARG A 40 23.49 -9.24 -16.45
N ASP A 41 23.65 -8.34 -17.42
CA ASP A 41 24.93 -7.90 -17.97
C ASP A 41 25.52 -6.69 -17.24
N THR A 42 24.79 -6.06 -16.31
CA THR A 42 25.29 -4.91 -15.54
C THR A 42 26.42 -5.32 -14.64
N ALA A 43 27.57 -4.67 -14.74
CA ALA A 43 28.73 -4.99 -13.92
C ALA A 43 28.47 -4.63 -12.43
N GLN A 44 29.18 -5.31 -11.53
CA GLN A 44 29.01 -5.09 -10.09
C GLN A 44 29.38 -3.65 -9.68
N TRP A 45 30.45 -3.10 -10.25
CA TRP A 45 30.86 -1.74 -9.96
C TRP A 45 29.87 -0.67 -10.40
N GLU A 46 29.11 -0.90 -11.49
CA GLU A 46 28.04 0.00 -11.94
C GLU A 46 26.88 0.01 -10.92
N ILE A 47 26.56 -1.14 -10.31
CA ILE A 47 25.55 -1.24 -9.27
C ILE A 47 25.98 -0.51 -8.01
N GLU A 48 27.25 -0.64 -7.64
CA GLU A 48 27.82 0.05 -6.49
C GLU A 48 27.88 1.57 -6.71
N ALA A 49 28.29 2.02 -7.91
CA ALA A 49 28.24 3.42 -8.28
C ALA A 49 26.83 3.98 -8.21
N PHE A 50 25.85 3.26 -8.74
CA PHE A 50 24.45 3.64 -8.68
C PHE A 50 23.92 3.76 -7.24
N LEU A 51 24.32 2.86 -6.35
CA LEU A 51 23.97 2.93 -4.93
C LEU A 51 24.65 4.11 -4.22
N LEU A 52 25.90 4.42 -4.57
CA LEU A 52 26.64 5.58 -4.04
C LEU A 52 26.01 6.90 -4.48
N GLU A 53 25.63 7.02 -5.76
CA GLU A 53 24.91 8.20 -6.29
C GLU A 53 23.56 8.42 -5.58
N ASN A 54 22.90 7.34 -5.17
CA ASN A 54 21.61 7.39 -4.49
C ASN A 54 21.71 7.20 -2.97
N ALA A 55 22.89 7.44 -2.38
CA ALA A 55 23.14 7.18 -0.96
C ALA A 55 22.19 7.94 -0.04
N ASP A 56 21.89 9.22 -0.32
CA ASP A 56 20.97 10.02 0.48
C ASP A 56 19.56 9.47 0.45
N PHE A 57 19.09 9.09 -0.72
CA PHE A 57 17.78 8.45 -0.88
C PHE A 57 17.68 7.16 -0.07
N VAL A 58 18.69 6.31 -0.12
CA VAL A 58 18.74 5.03 0.61
C VAL A 58 18.72 5.27 2.11
N LEU A 59 19.62 6.12 2.61
CA LEU A 59 19.80 6.35 4.05
C LEU A 59 18.58 7.03 4.66
N GLN A 60 18.06 8.10 4.04
CA GLN A 60 16.88 8.82 4.54
C GLN A 60 15.62 7.94 4.57
N ASN A 61 15.37 7.19 3.49
CA ASN A 61 14.20 6.31 3.44
C ASN A 61 14.33 5.14 4.41
N ARG A 62 15.53 4.57 4.56
CA ARG A 62 15.79 3.50 5.52
C ARG A 62 15.60 3.98 6.96
N GLU A 63 16.16 5.13 7.32
CA GLU A 63 15.98 5.74 8.64
C GLU A 63 14.51 6.03 8.93
N ARG A 64 13.79 6.61 7.94
CA ARG A 64 12.35 6.86 8.06
C ARG A 64 11.56 5.57 8.29
N CYS A 65 11.88 4.51 7.55
CA CYS A 65 11.22 3.21 7.73
C CYS A 65 11.49 2.62 9.12
N LEU A 66 12.73 2.68 9.60
CA LEU A 66 13.11 2.16 10.92
C LEU A 66 12.43 2.96 12.04
N LYS A 67 12.41 4.29 11.96
CA LYS A 67 11.70 5.16 12.94
C LYS A 67 10.20 4.84 12.99
N LEU A 68 9.57 4.59 11.84
CA LEU A 68 8.16 4.21 11.79
C LEU A 68 7.91 2.82 12.40
N MET A 69 8.87 1.91 12.32
CA MET A 69 8.79 0.60 12.97
C MET A 69 8.95 0.72 14.49
N GLU A 70 9.89 1.55 14.96
CA GLU A 70 10.14 1.79 16.39
C GLU A 70 8.99 2.54 17.07
N ALA A 71 8.36 3.49 16.35
CA ALA A 71 7.22 4.25 16.86
C ALA A 71 5.92 3.42 16.99
N GLY A 72 5.92 2.17 16.56
CA GLY A 72 4.70 1.34 16.51
C GLY A 72 3.65 1.84 15.52
N ASP A 73 3.92 2.95 14.83
CA ASP A 73 3.07 3.56 13.79
C ASP A 73 3.25 2.88 12.41
N GLY A 74 3.90 1.73 12.39
CA GLY A 74 4.03 0.94 11.18
C GLY A 74 2.64 0.59 10.66
N ILE A 75 2.18 1.31 9.63
CA ILE A 75 1.16 0.81 8.72
C ILE A 75 1.72 -0.51 8.19
N SER A 76 1.45 -1.57 8.94
CA SER A 76 1.92 -2.93 8.67
C SER A 76 1.15 -3.47 7.47
N ALA A 77 1.48 -2.96 6.29
CA ALA A 77 1.03 -3.52 5.02
C ALA A 77 1.85 -4.77 4.70
N GLY A 78 1.88 -5.72 5.62
CA GLY A 78 2.52 -7.01 5.43
C GLY A 78 1.47 -8.10 5.27
N LYS A 79 1.72 -9.05 4.38
CA LYS A 79 0.91 -10.26 4.15
C LYS A 79 0.70 -11.13 5.41
N ASN A 80 1.31 -10.79 6.55
CA ASN A 80 1.32 -11.57 7.80
C ASN A 80 0.75 -10.83 9.02
N ARG A 81 -0.10 -9.80 8.82
CA ARG A 81 -0.76 -9.15 9.96
C ARG A 81 -1.74 -10.13 10.60
N ARG A 82 -1.55 -10.45 11.88
CA ARG A 82 -2.39 -11.41 12.62
C ARG A 82 -3.71 -10.81 13.10
N TYR A 83 -3.79 -9.48 13.19
CA TYR A 83 -4.96 -8.76 13.72
C TYR A 83 -5.38 -9.29 15.10
N GLU A 84 -4.52 -9.10 16.07
CA GLU A 84 -4.77 -9.54 17.45
C GLU A 84 -5.69 -8.55 18.18
N ASP A 85 -6.32 -9.03 19.25
CA ASP A 85 -7.15 -8.18 20.10
C ASP A 85 -6.30 -7.03 20.66
N GLY A 86 -6.84 -5.80 20.64
CA GLY A 86 -6.12 -4.60 21.04
C GLY A 86 -5.27 -3.94 19.96
N ASP A 87 -5.06 -4.57 18.79
CA ASP A 87 -4.32 -3.95 17.67
C ASP A 87 -4.95 -2.63 17.24
N VAL A 88 -4.10 -1.69 16.80
CA VAL A 88 -4.56 -0.43 16.23
C VAL A 88 -4.58 -0.53 14.71
N LEU A 89 -5.73 -0.26 14.13
CA LEU A 89 -5.98 -0.15 12.70
C LEU A 89 -6.29 1.30 12.36
N TYR A 90 -5.97 1.71 11.13
CA TYR A 90 -6.37 3.03 10.65
C TYR A 90 -7.52 2.90 9.65
N GLN A 91 -8.52 3.78 9.78
CA GLN A 91 -9.61 3.92 8.82
C GLN A 91 -9.87 5.41 8.59
N CYS A 92 -9.79 5.86 7.33
CA CYS A 92 -9.85 7.29 6.96
C CYS A 92 -8.87 8.17 7.77
N GLY A 93 -7.65 7.69 8.02
CA GLY A 93 -6.64 8.38 8.81
C GLY A 93 -6.90 8.40 10.32
N LYS A 94 -7.97 7.77 10.81
CA LYS A 94 -8.31 7.72 12.23
C LYS A 94 -7.94 6.37 12.81
N ALA A 95 -7.26 6.39 13.96
CA ALA A 95 -6.93 5.17 14.70
C ALA A 95 -8.20 4.53 15.26
N CYS A 96 -8.34 3.23 15.03
CA CYS A 96 -9.41 2.38 15.56
C CYS A 96 -8.77 1.19 16.28
N ARG A 97 -9.24 0.89 17.47
CA ARG A 97 -8.80 -0.30 18.21
C ARG A 97 -9.58 -1.53 17.75
N LEU A 98 -8.88 -2.61 17.52
CA LEU A 98 -9.50 -3.91 17.25
C LEU A 98 -9.96 -4.53 18.56
N CYS A 99 -11.18 -5.03 18.57
CA CYS A 99 -11.74 -5.83 19.67
C CYS A 99 -12.25 -7.14 19.10
N VAL A 100 -11.77 -8.26 19.65
CA VAL A 100 -12.15 -9.60 19.21
C VAL A 100 -12.97 -10.28 20.29
N VAL A 101 -14.20 -10.68 19.95
CA VAL A 101 -15.12 -11.33 20.88
C VAL A 101 -15.64 -12.65 20.32
N GLU A 102 -15.98 -13.56 21.21
CA GLU A 102 -16.66 -14.79 20.84
C GLU A 102 -18.16 -14.54 20.63
N GLY A 103 -18.74 -15.14 19.59
CA GLY A 103 -20.16 -15.05 19.33
C GLY A 103 -20.64 -16.02 18.27
N ARG A 104 -21.94 -16.34 18.31
CA ARG A 104 -22.54 -17.34 17.42
C ARG A 104 -22.61 -16.86 15.95
N LYS A 105 -22.81 -15.56 15.73
CA LYS A 105 -22.88 -14.95 14.41
C LYS A 105 -21.61 -14.17 14.13
N GLU A 106 -20.87 -14.59 13.13
CA GLU A 106 -19.64 -13.90 12.73
C GLU A 106 -19.98 -12.56 12.06
N SER A 107 -19.35 -11.48 12.52
CA SER A 107 -19.49 -10.14 11.96
C SER A 107 -18.23 -9.32 12.19
N VAL A 108 -18.07 -8.27 11.36
CA VAL A 108 -17.12 -7.19 11.58
C VAL A 108 -17.87 -5.90 11.43
N GLU A 109 -17.80 -5.06 12.45
CA GLU A 109 -18.50 -3.78 12.46
C GLU A 109 -17.64 -2.71 13.16
N ARG A 110 -17.89 -1.46 12.83
CA ARG A 110 -17.24 -0.33 13.47
C ARG A 110 -18.20 0.39 14.40
N ILE A 111 -17.82 0.53 15.65
CA ILE A 111 -18.53 1.29 16.67
C ILE A 111 -17.62 2.42 17.17
N GLY A 112 -17.81 3.62 16.63
CA GLY A 112 -16.97 4.77 16.94
C GLY A 112 -15.49 4.54 16.53
N ARG A 113 -14.60 4.37 17.50
CA ARG A 113 -13.17 4.09 17.30
C ARG A 113 -12.80 2.64 17.58
N VAL A 114 -13.76 1.75 17.63
CA VAL A 114 -13.54 0.32 17.82
C VAL A 114 -14.00 -0.42 16.57
N ILE A 115 -13.17 -1.33 16.08
CA ILE A 115 -13.56 -2.33 15.08
C ILE A 115 -13.80 -3.61 15.86
N LEU A 116 -15.06 -3.99 15.99
CA LEU A 116 -15.50 -5.19 16.67
C LEU A 116 -15.53 -6.36 15.69
N VAL A 117 -14.78 -7.41 16.01
CA VAL A 117 -14.83 -8.68 15.28
C VAL A 117 -15.47 -9.73 16.18
N THR A 118 -16.65 -10.17 15.79
CA THR A 118 -17.33 -11.28 16.44
C THR A 118 -17.06 -12.54 15.64
N GLN A 119 -16.48 -13.57 16.26
CA GLN A 119 -16.20 -14.85 15.59
C GLN A 119 -16.48 -16.04 16.51
N LYS A 120 -16.77 -17.21 15.94
CA LYS A 120 -17.08 -18.42 16.70
C LYS A 120 -15.87 -18.94 17.48
N ASN A 121 -14.67 -18.79 16.92
CA ASN A 121 -13.42 -19.18 17.57
C ASN A 121 -12.44 -18.01 17.53
N PRO A 122 -12.27 -17.24 18.62
CA PRO A 122 -11.33 -16.13 18.70
C PRO A 122 -9.85 -16.50 18.49
N SER A 123 -9.50 -17.78 18.62
CA SER A 123 -8.12 -18.24 18.37
C SER A 123 -7.81 -18.43 16.87
N ASP A 124 -8.80 -18.48 15.99
CA ASP A 124 -8.61 -18.61 14.54
C ASP A 124 -8.20 -17.28 13.91
N ALA A 125 -6.88 -17.01 13.91
CA ALA A 125 -6.30 -15.79 13.35
C ALA A 125 -6.48 -15.68 11.83
N ASP A 126 -6.48 -16.81 11.10
CA ASP A 126 -6.65 -16.80 9.65
C ASP A 126 -8.08 -16.48 9.26
N ARG A 127 -9.07 -16.97 10.00
CA ARG A 127 -10.46 -16.61 9.83
C ARG A 127 -10.67 -15.13 10.11
N ARG A 128 -10.15 -14.64 11.23
CA ARG A 128 -10.19 -13.22 11.61
C ARG A 128 -9.61 -12.33 10.54
N ARG A 129 -8.43 -12.69 10.01
CA ARG A 129 -7.78 -11.95 8.93
C ARG A 129 -8.68 -11.84 7.70
N ARG A 130 -9.26 -12.95 7.24
CA ARG A 130 -10.16 -12.95 6.08
C ARG A 130 -11.39 -12.06 6.28
N MET A 131 -12.00 -12.12 7.46
CA MET A 131 -13.16 -11.29 7.81
C MET A 131 -12.80 -9.80 7.79
N LEU A 132 -11.70 -9.43 8.47
CA LEU A 132 -11.23 -8.04 8.52
C LEU A 132 -10.79 -7.50 7.17
N GLU A 133 -10.04 -8.28 6.40
CA GLU A 133 -9.60 -7.85 5.07
C GLU A 133 -10.78 -7.68 4.11
N GLY A 134 -11.80 -8.52 4.22
CA GLY A 134 -13.06 -8.35 3.49
C GLY A 134 -13.77 -7.05 3.88
N TYR A 135 -13.96 -6.84 5.17
CA TYR A 135 -14.59 -5.62 5.73
C TYR A 135 -13.83 -4.35 5.30
N LEU A 136 -12.52 -4.30 5.50
CA LEU A 136 -11.69 -3.14 5.13
C LEU A 136 -11.69 -2.87 3.62
N THR A 137 -11.76 -3.94 2.81
CA THR A 137 -11.87 -3.80 1.36
C THR A 137 -13.19 -3.19 0.95
N GLN A 138 -14.29 -3.65 1.56
CA GLN A 138 -15.62 -3.12 1.30
C GLN A 138 -15.75 -1.66 1.75
N CYS A 139 -15.30 -1.32 2.95
CA CYS A 139 -15.28 0.07 3.42
C CYS A 139 -14.45 0.99 2.50
N CYS A 140 -13.29 0.53 2.04
CA CYS A 140 -12.48 1.31 1.12
C CYS A 140 -13.19 1.49 -0.24
N LEU A 141 -13.88 0.45 -0.73
CA LEU A 141 -14.65 0.54 -1.99
C LEU A 141 -15.75 1.59 -1.89
N GLU A 142 -16.58 1.53 -0.86
CA GLU A 142 -17.68 2.48 -0.62
C GLU A 142 -17.16 3.92 -0.55
N GLN A 143 -16.07 4.14 0.17
CA GLN A 143 -15.44 5.46 0.28
C GLN A 143 -14.88 5.96 -1.06
N MET A 144 -14.25 5.07 -1.83
CA MET A 144 -13.70 5.44 -3.14
C MET A 144 -14.81 5.70 -4.15
N GLU A 145 -15.91 4.98 -4.10
CA GLU A 145 -17.10 5.22 -4.94
C GLU A 145 -17.69 6.59 -4.62
N GLU A 146 -17.92 6.92 -3.34
CA GLU A 146 -18.41 8.24 -2.91
C GLU A 146 -17.49 9.39 -3.37
N ILE A 147 -16.16 9.22 -3.21
CA ILE A 147 -15.19 10.21 -3.67
C ILE A 147 -15.23 10.35 -5.18
N CYS A 148 -15.26 9.24 -5.91
CA CYS A 148 -15.32 9.24 -7.36
C CYS A 148 -16.60 9.89 -7.88
N GLU A 149 -17.76 9.64 -7.26
CA GLU A 149 -19.03 10.30 -7.60
C GLU A 149 -18.95 11.82 -7.43
N ARG A 150 -18.31 12.29 -6.36
CA ARG A 150 -18.16 13.72 -6.08
C ARG A 150 -17.26 14.43 -7.10
N ILE A 151 -16.18 13.80 -7.55
CA ILE A 151 -15.24 14.39 -8.52
C ILE A 151 -15.66 14.18 -9.98
N TYR A 152 -16.47 13.18 -10.27
CA TYR A 152 -16.83 12.78 -11.63
C TYR A 152 -17.44 13.88 -12.50
N PRO A 153 -18.27 14.81 -12.00
CA PRO A 153 -18.83 15.91 -12.82
C PRO A 153 -17.77 16.74 -13.55
N VAL A 154 -16.56 16.85 -13.00
CA VAL A 154 -15.44 17.54 -13.67
C VAL A 154 -14.97 16.74 -14.87
N PHE A 155 -14.79 15.44 -14.72
CA PHE A 155 -14.23 14.57 -15.75
C PHE A 155 -15.28 14.15 -16.81
N SER A 156 -16.55 14.07 -16.46
CA SER A 156 -17.62 13.80 -17.42
C SER A 156 -17.73 14.89 -18.49
N ARG A 157 -17.50 16.16 -18.13
CA ARG A 157 -17.44 17.29 -19.09
C ARG A 157 -16.28 17.18 -20.08
N MET A 158 -15.25 16.40 -19.71
CA MET A 158 -14.08 16.11 -20.57
C MET A 158 -14.29 14.82 -21.39
N GLY A 159 -15.51 14.27 -21.43
CA GLY A 159 -15.87 13.07 -22.18
C GLY A 159 -15.46 11.74 -21.53
N VAL A 160 -15.05 11.75 -20.26
CA VAL A 160 -14.71 10.52 -19.54
C VAL A 160 -16.00 9.79 -19.16
N ALA A 161 -16.15 8.54 -19.59
CA ALA A 161 -17.24 7.69 -19.14
C ALA A 161 -16.97 7.21 -17.69
N TRP A 162 -18.05 6.94 -16.94
CA TRP A 162 -17.94 6.38 -15.59
C TRP A 162 -17.16 5.07 -15.61
N PRO A 163 -16.06 4.94 -14.86
CA PRO A 163 -15.27 3.73 -14.84
C PRO A 163 -15.83 2.69 -13.86
N GLN A 164 -15.51 1.43 -14.07
CA GLN A 164 -15.69 0.41 -13.06
C GLN A 164 -14.62 0.61 -11.97
N ILE A 165 -15.06 0.83 -10.74
CA ILE A 165 -14.17 1.00 -9.58
C ILE A 165 -13.92 -0.36 -8.95
N LYS A 166 -12.67 -0.65 -8.61
CA LYS A 166 -12.25 -1.87 -7.92
C LYS A 166 -11.27 -1.53 -6.81
N VAL A 167 -11.32 -2.31 -5.74
CA VAL A 167 -10.33 -2.24 -4.65
C VAL A 167 -9.64 -3.58 -4.51
N ARG A 168 -8.30 -3.54 -4.40
CA ARG A 168 -7.47 -4.74 -4.21
C ARG A 168 -6.30 -4.45 -3.29
N SER A 169 -5.75 -5.48 -2.67
CA SER A 169 -4.45 -5.36 -2.01
C SER A 169 -3.36 -5.15 -3.06
N MET A 170 -2.64 -4.02 -2.99
CA MET A 170 -1.54 -3.68 -3.89
C MET A 170 -0.30 -3.31 -3.10
N VAL A 171 0.87 -3.83 -3.50
CA VAL A 171 2.13 -3.65 -2.77
C VAL A 171 2.89 -2.39 -3.21
N SER A 172 2.81 -2.02 -4.49
CA SER A 172 3.73 -1.06 -5.10
C SER A 172 3.08 0.21 -5.65
N ARG A 173 1.76 0.33 -5.59
CA ARG A 173 1.04 1.48 -6.14
C ARG A 173 -0.26 1.74 -5.39
N TRP A 174 -0.71 2.99 -5.37
CA TRP A 174 -1.97 3.41 -4.75
C TRP A 174 -3.18 3.21 -5.65
N GLY A 175 -2.97 3.22 -6.97
CA GLY A 175 -4.00 2.98 -7.95
C GLY A 175 -3.42 2.52 -9.27
N SER A 176 -4.26 1.99 -10.13
CA SER A 176 -3.97 1.67 -11.53
C SER A 176 -5.19 1.91 -12.40
N CYS A 177 -4.97 2.43 -13.58
CA CYS A 177 -6.00 2.71 -14.55
C CYS A 177 -5.82 1.81 -15.79
N GLN A 178 -6.93 1.31 -16.32
CA GLN A 178 -7.01 0.59 -17.59
C GLN A 178 -7.99 1.33 -18.51
N PRO A 179 -7.55 2.36 -19.26
CA PRO A 179 -8.43 3.23 -20.03
C PRO A 179 -9.30 2.46 -21.03
N LYS A 180 -8.71 1.52 -21.77
CA LYS A 180 -9.45 0.70 -22.76
C LYS A 180 -10.60 -0.10 -22.16
N LYS A 181 -10.46 -0.55 -20.91
CA LYS A 181 -11.49 -1.32 -20.20
C LYS A 181 -12.37 -0.46 -19.30
N LYS A 182 -12.06 0.83 -19.18
CA LYS A 182 -12.72 1.76 -18.26
C LYS A 182 -12.73 1.23 -16.81
N ILE A 183 -11.59 0.69 -16.35
CA ILE A 183 -11.43 0.16 -15.00
C ILE A 183 -10.39 0.98 -14.25
N VAL A 184 -10.75 1.45 -13.07
CA VAL A 184 -9.82 2.02 -12.08
C VAL A 184 -9.75 1.08 -10.89
N THR A 185 -8.55 0.70 -10.50
CA THR A 185 -8.32 -0.17 -9.34
C THR A 185 -7.52 0.59 -8.31
N PHE A 186 -8.04 0.70 -7.10
CA PHE A 186 -7.39 1.35 -5.96
C PHE A 186 -6.80 0.33 -4.99
N SER A 187 -5.75 0.74 -4.29
CA SER A 187 -5.19 -0.07 -3.21
C SER A 187 -6.09 -0.02 -1.98
N ARG A 188 -6.39 -1.18 -1.38
CA ARG A 188 -7.12 -1.25 -0.10
C ARG A 188 -6.49 -0.38 1.00
N GLN A 189 -5.16 -0.20 0.96
CA GLN A 189 -4.44 0.63 1.93
C GLN A 189 -4.81 2.12 1.87
N LEU A 190 -5.44 2.59 0.78
CA LEU A 190 -6.01 3.93 0.73
C LEU A 190 -7.07 4.16 1.80
N GLY A 191 -7.86 3.14 2.14
CA GLY A 191 -8.85 3.22 3.21
C GLY A 191 -8.24 3.50 4.61
N GLU A 192 -6.94 3.28 4.78
CA GLU A 192 -6.20 3.61 6.01
C GLU A 192 -5.75 5.08 6.05
N THR A 193 -5.70 5.77 4.90
CA THR A 193 -5.20 7.15 4.76
C THR A 193 -6.30 8.19 5.01
N PRO A 194 -5.92 9.47 5.29
CA PRO A 194 -6.88 10.56 5.33
C PRO A 194 -7.66 10.73 4.01
N PRO A 195 -8.92 11.20 4.06
CA PRO A 195 -9.77 11.37 2.86
C PRO A 195 -9.12 12.22 1.75
N ALA A 196 -8.36 13.24 2.11
CA ALA A 196 -7.64 14.08 1.13
C ALA A 196 -6.65 13.27 0.26
N CYS A 197 -6.00 12.25 0.84
CA CYS A 197 -5.11 11.36 0.08
C CYS A 197 -5.89 10.47 -0.88
N MET A 198 -7.05 9.99 -0.46
CA MET A 198 -7.96 9.18 -1.29
C MET A 198 -8.46 10.00 -2.48
N GLU A 199 -8.90 11.23 -2.23
CA GLU A 199 -9.37 12.19 -3.23
C GLU A 199 -8.27 12.51 -4.26
N TYR A 200 -7.05 12.78 -3.80
CA TYR A 200 -5.91 13.02 -4.67
C TYR A 200 -5.65 11.83 -5.60
N VAL A 201 -5.59 10.61 -5.05
CA VAL A 201 -5.35 9.40 -5.87
C VAL A 201 -6.49 9.14 -6.84
N ALA A 202 -7.74 9.41 -6.46
CA ALA A 202 -8.88 9.32 -7.34
C ALA A 202 -8.75 10.32 -8.52
N ALA A 203 -8.51 11.60 -8.24
CA ALA A 203 -8.34 12.63 -9.25
C ALA A 203 -7.21 12.30 -10.23
N VAL A 204 -6.03 11.90 -9.74
CA VAL A 204 -4.90 11.47 -10.60
C VAL A 204 -5.29 10.27 -11.46
N SER A 205 -6.05 9.31 -10.94
CA SER A 205 -6.49 8.14 -11.70
C SER A 205 -7.45 8.52 -12.83
N TYR A 206 -8.32 9.51 -12.63
CA TYR A 206 -9.22 10.02 -13.67
C TYR A 206 -8.47 10.79 -14.76
N THR A 207 -7.38 11.52 -14.44
CA THR A 207 -6.58 12.18 -15.48
C THR A 207 -5.95 11.17 -16.46
N HIS A 208 -5.64 9.96 -15.98
CA HIS A 208 -5.18 8.88 -16.87
C HIS A 208 -6.27 8.32 -17.79
N LEU A 209 -7.55 8.56 -17.49
CA LEU A 209 -8.66 8.19 -18.37
C LEU A 209 -8.88 9.24 -19.48
N THR A 210 -8.45 10.49 -19.28
CA THR A 210 -8.60 11.58 -20.25
C THR A 210 -7.49 11.62 -21.31
N LEU A 211 -6.32 11.00 -21.02
CA LEU A 211 -5.20 11.01 -21.94
C LEU A 211 -5.44 10.06 -23.12
N PRO A 212 -5.19 10.50 -24.37
CA PRO A 212 -5.21 9.59 -25.51
C PRO A 212 -4.16 8.49 -25.27
N THR A 213 -4.59 7.26 -25.37
CA THR A 213 -3.68 6.10 -25.35
C THR A 213 -2.96 6.01 -26.69
N ASN A 214 -1.74 6.52 -26.75
CA ASN A 214 -0.82 6.24 -27.86
C ASN A 214 -0.47 4.74 -27.88
#